data_487598c2a716630aaa1da455cf172b06
#
_entry.id   487598c2a716630aaa1da455cf172b06
#
_cell.length_a   1.000
_cell.length_b   1.000
_cell.length_c   1.000
_cell.angle_alpha   90.00
_cell.angle_beta   90.00
_cell.angle_gamma   90.00
#
_symmetry.space_group_name_H-M   'P 1'
#
loop_
_entity.id
_entity.type
_entity.pdbx_description
1 polymer ?
#
loop_
_entity_poly.entity_id
_entity_poly.type
_entity_poly.pdbx_seq_one_letter_code
_entity_poly.pdbx_strand_id
1 'polypeptide(L)'
;MNHHLTHQFTHLMKPFWGATFACMISLWLTGCTTTELKPTPPTRVPAPAPVPPPRTPAPLPVKPATPIVQIEEPAKPNLPVSSARNARDYRVYAAKHLYQLNGARIFKGRMPPMLYAVGVLDVEIDKQGQVTRTQWVRAPGHAPEVMREIEKTVRQAAPYPVPVHLGKVVYSDVWLWHKSGNFQLDTLTEGQD
;
A
#
# COMPACT_ATOMS: atom_id res chain seq x y z
N MET A 1 -10.55 -34.58 59.56
CA MET A 1 -9.72 -35.72 59.08
C MET A 1 -9.41 -35.39 57.65
N ASN A 2 -8.24 -34.75 57.43
CA ASN A 2 -7.03 -35.25 56.81
C ASN A 2 -7.27 -35.63 55.32
N HIS A 3 -6.61 -35.09 54.28
CA HIS A 3 -5.18 -35.02 54.10
C HIS A 3 -4.80 -33.95 53.07
N HIS A 4 -3.75 -33.24 53.37
CA HIS A 4 -2.82 -32.55 52.50
C HIS A 4 -2.29 -33.46 51.35
N LEU A 5 -2.11 -32.91 50.17
CA LEU A 5 -1.04 -33.36 49.27
C LEU A 5 -0.57 -32.19 48.40
N THR A 6 0.44 -31.56 48.90
CA THR A 6 1.36 -30.62 48.27
C THR A 6 2.20 -31.41 47.27
N HIS A 7 2.16 -31.11 45.98
CA HIS A 7 3.17 -31.54 45.00
C HIS A 7 3.94 -30.35 44.51
N GLN A 8 5.08 -30.16 45.13
CA GLN A 8 6.20 -29.37 44.65
C GLN A 8 6.81 -30.08 43.43
N PHE A 9 6.79 -29.42 42.28
CA PHE A 9 7.68 -29.77 41.17
C PHE A 9 8.72 -28.68 40.99
N THR A 10 9.82 -28.87 41.68
CA THR A 10 11.11 -28.28 41.38
C THR A 10 11.70 -28.93 40.13
N HIS A 11 11.80 -28.21 39.04
CA HIS A 11 12.65 -28.54 37.90
C HIS A 11 13.67 -27.42 37.70
N LEU A 12 14.78 -27.58 38.32
CA LEU A 12 16.11 -27.92 37.87
C LEU A 12 16.53 -27.20 36.55
N MET A 13 17.15 -26.02 36.79
CA MET A 13 17.96 -25.32 35.82
C MET A 13 19.18 -26.17 35.42
N LYS A 14 19.33 -26.47 34.14
CA LYS A 14 20.59 -26.92 33.57
C LYS A 14 21.22 -25.79 32.76
N PRO A 15 22.41 -25.35 33.10
CA PRO A 15 23.21 -24.49 32.27
C PRO A 15 23.99 -25.37 31.26
N PHE A 16 23.79 -25.21 29.98
CA PHE A 16 24.67 -25.71 28.94
C PHE A 16 25.37 -24.51 28.30
N TRP A 17 26.51 -24.27 28.76
CA TRP A 17 27.89 -24.49 28.36
C TRP A 17 28.21 -23.94 26.97
N GLY A 18 29.11 -22.98 27.06
CA GLY A 18 29.70 -22.23 25.99
C GLY A 18 30.43 -23.12 24.96
N ALA A 19 30.37 -22.66 23.76
CA ALA A 19 31.34 -22.95 22.73
C ALA A 19 31.79 -21.63 22.14
N THR A 20 32.93 -21.22 22.63
CA THR A 20 33.84 -20.28 22.00
C THR A 20 34.18 -20.75 20.59
N PHE A 21 33.74 -20.00 19.58
CA PHE A 21 34.35 -20.07 18.25
C PHE A 21 35.18 -18.80 18.04
N ALA A 22 36.47 -19.00 18.32
CA ALA A 22 37.52 -18.06 18.00
C ALA A 22 37.86 -18.17 16.52
N CYS A 23 38.03 -17.02 15.92
CA CYS A 23 39.08 -16.70 14.93
C CYS A 23 39.09 -17.44 13.61
N MET A 24 38.64 -16.78 12.54
CA MET A 24 39.43 -16.70 11.30
C MET A 24 39.18 -15.32 10.64
N ILE A 25 40.05 -14.40 11.01
CA ILE A 25 40.30 -13.21 10.23
C ILE A 25 41.09 -13.66 9.02
N SER A 26 40.45 -13.80 7.88
CA SER A 26 41.14 -13.91 6.59
C SER A 26 41.18 -12.55 5.92
N LEU A 27 42.33 -11.96 6.04
CA LEU A 27 42.78 -10.77 5.32
C LEU A 27 42.82 -11.09 3.82
N TRP A 28 41.84 -10.62 3.05
CA TRP A 28 41.95 -10.53 1.59
C TRP A 28 42.24 -9.10 1.19
N LEU A 29 43.56 -8.78 1.19
CA LEU A 29 44.13 -7.67 0.46
C LEU A 29 44.39 -8.16 -0.97
N THR A 30 43.60 -7.75 -1.92
CA THR A 30 43.97 -7.69 -3.35
C THR A 30 43.08 -6.64 -4.00
N GLY A 31 43.69 -5.53 -4.30
CA GLY A 31 44.06 -5.11 -5.61
C GLY A 31 43.08 -4.11 -6.15
N CYS A 32 43.25 -2.81 -5.79
CA CYS A 32 42.71 -1.71 -6.60
C CYS A 32 43.46 -1.67 -7.93
N THR A 33 42.88 -2.17 -9.00
CA THR A 33 43.28 -1.78 -10.35
C THR A 33 42.55 -0.50 -10.72
N THR A 34 43.20 0.59 -10.53
CA THR A 34 42.82 1.90 -11.07
C THR A 34 42.96 1.81 -12.59
N THR A 35 41.86 1.60 -13.30
CA THR A 35 41.84 1.79 -14.75
C THR A 35 41.83 3.30 -15.02
N GLU A 36 42.98 3.81 -15.33
CA GLU A 36 43.23 5.18 -15.80
C GLU A 36 42.46 5.34 -17.12
N LEU A 37 41.36 6.06 -17.08
CA LEU A 37 40.63 6.50 -18.27
C LEU A 37 41.44 7.65 -18.90
N LYS A 38 42.16 7.33 -19.96
CA LYS A 38 42.82 8.27 -20.85
C LYS A 38 41.82 9.36 -21.28
N PRO A 39 42.08 10.65 -21.04
CA PRO A 39 41.18 11.70 -21.48
C PRO A 39 41.17 11.77 -23.01
N THR A 40 40.01 11.56 -23.57
CA THR A 40 39.69 11.78 -24.99
C THR A 40 39.76 13.30 -25.24
N PRO A 41 40.46 13.79 -26.25
CA PRO A 41 40.49 15.24 -26.56
C PRO A 41 39.08 15.70 -26.94
N PRO A 42 38.69 16.95 -26.58
CA PRO A 42 37.37 17.46 -26.88
C PRO A 42 37.18 17.58 -28.39
N THR A 43 36.21 16.85 -28.90
CA THR A 43 35.72 17.02 -30.29
C THR A 43 35.16 18.43 -30.40
N ARG A 44 35.83 19.23 -31.22
CA ARG A 44 35.44 20.59 -31.56
C ARG A 44 34.06 20.55 -32.24
N VAL A 45 33.04 20.97 -31.51
CA VAL A 45 31.69 21.17 -32.06
C VAL A 45 31.78 22.35 -33.03
N PRO A 46 31.36 22.21 -34.30
CA PRO A 46 31.27 23.33 -35.20
C PRO A 46 30.32 24.40 -34.67
N ALA A 47 30.75 25.65 -34.73
CA ALA A 47 29.94 26.79 -34.33
C ALA A 47 28.61 26.81 -35.11
N PRO A 48 27.49 27.12 -34.46
CA PRO A 48 26.21 27.28 -35.15
C PRO A 48 26.26 28.45 -36.11
N ALA A 49 25.72 28.23 -37.31
CA ALA A 49 25.58 29.28 -38.31
C ALA A 49 24.68 30.43 -37.79
N PRO A 50 24.90 31.68 -38.23
CA PRO A 50 24.11 32.82 -37.78
C PRO A 50 22.62 32.61 -38.11
N VAL A 51 21.77 32.66 -37.08
CA VAL A 51 20.33 32.64 -37.24
C VAL A 51 19.89 33.96 -37.88
N PRO A 52 19.13 33.95 -38.96
CA PRO A 52 18.57 35.17 -39.53
C PRO A 52 17.61 35.85 -38.55
N PRO A 53 17.50 37.19 -38.57
CA PRO A 53 16.66 37.91 -37.61
C PRO A 53 15.18 37.54 -37.76
N PRO A 54 14.43 37.53 -36.64
CA PRO A 54 13.00 37.21 -36.65
C PRO A 54 12.25 38.16 -37.56
N ARG A 55 11.55 37.64 -38.54
CA ARG A 55 10.60 38.43 -39.32
C ARG A 55 9.42 38.75 -38.43
N THR A 56 9.15 40.02 -38.23
CA THR A 56 7.97 40.55 -37.56
C THR A 56 6.74 40.06 -38.35
N PRO A 57 5.83 39.32 -37.71
CA PRO A 57 4.59 38.93 -38.37
C PRO A 57 3.70 40.17 -38.58
N ALA A 58 3.22 40.35 -39.80
CA ALA A 58 2.21 41.37 -40.12
C ALA A 58 0.93 41.12 -39.29
N PRO A 59 0.21 42.18 -38.87
CA PRO A 59 -1.04 42.04 -38.13
C PRO A 59 -2.07 41.29 -38.98
N LEU A 60 -2.52 40.13 -38.52
CA LEU A 60 -3.64 39.41 -39.08
C LEU A 60 -4.95 40.19 -38.83
N PRO A 61 -5.90 40.21 -39.75
CA PRO A 61 -7.20 40.85 -39.57
C PRO A 61 -7.90 40.21 -38.37
N VAL A 62 -8.30 41.05 -37.42
CA VAL A 62 -9.10 40.65 -36.25
C VAL A 62 -10.47 40.19 -36.75
N LYS A 63 -10.70 38.89 -36.77
CA LYS A 63 -12.02 38.29 -36.96
C LYS A 63 -12.89 38.61 -35.72
N PRO A 64 -14.16 38.96 -35.87
CA PRO A 64 -15.03 39.30 -34.77
C PRO A 64 -15.05 38.18 -33.71
N ALA A 65 -14.94 38.56 -32.44
CA ALA A 65 -14.93 37.66 -31.32
C ALA A 65 -16.18 36.77 -31.33
N THR A 66 -15.97 35.49 -31.48
CA THR A 66 -16.95 34.46 -31.18
C THR A 66 -17.27 34.54 -29.66
N PRO A 67 -18.51 34.35 -29.24
CA PRO A 67 -18.84 34.36 -27.81
C PRO A 67 -17.94 33.37 -27.10
N ILE A 68 -17.33 33.78 -26.00
CA ILE A 68 -16.56 32.93 -25.11
C ILE A 68 -17.55 31.88 -24.58
N VAL A 69 -17.49 30.67 -25.17
CA VAL A 69 -18.07 29.49 -24.53
C VAL A 69 -17.29 29.36 -23.24
N GLN A 70 -17.93 29.67 -22.11
CA GLN A 70 -17.43 29.30 -20.79
C GLN A 70 -17.23 27.79 -20.86
N ILE A 71 -15.98 27.37 -20.94
CA ILE A 71 -15.61 25.97 -20.67
C ILE A 71 -15.92 25.79 -19.20
N GLU A 72 -17.09 25.24 -18.93
CA GLU A 72 -17.48 24.79 -17.61
C GLU A 72 -16.37 23.84 -17.14
N GLU A 73 -15.60 24.29 -16.14
CA GLU A 73 -14.54 23.47 -15.51
C GLU A 73 -15.20 22.14 -15.16
N PRO A 74 -14.67 20.98 -15.62
CA PRO A 74 -15.32 19.70 -15.37
C PRO A 74 -15.54 19.59 -13.89
N ALA A 75 -16.81 19.48 -13.47
CA ALA A 75 -17.21 19.33 -12.09
C ALA A 75 -16.33 18.26 -11.44
N LYS A 76 -15.57 18.63 -10.43
CA LYS A 76 -14.73 17.68 -9.68
C LYS A 76 -15.63 16.51 -9.30
N PRO A 77 -15.26 15.27 -9.65
CA PRO A 77 -16.07 14.12 -9.30
C PRO A 77 -16.38 14.20 -7.81
N ASN A 78 -17.65 14.04 -7.46
CA ASN A 78 -18.14 14.14 -6.09
C ASN A 78 -17.64 12.91 -5.31
N LEU A 79 -16.35 12.92 -4.94
CA LEU A 79 -15.71 11.82 -4.23
C LEU A 79 -16.32 11.71 -2.83
N PRO A 80 -16.57 10.47 -2.35
CA PRO A 80 -16.99 10.29 -0.98
C PRO A 80 -15.93 10.89 -0.03
N VAL A 81 -16.37 11.55 1.02
CA VAL A 81 -15.51 12.24 1.98
C VAL A 81 -15.61 11.56 3.33
N SER A 82 -14.47 11.39 4.01
CA SER A 82 -14.41 10.89 5.39
C SER A 82 -14.20 12.04 6.37
N SER A 83 -15.02 12.10 7.42
CA SER A 83 -14.83 13.02 8.54
C SER A 83 -13.92 12.47 9.66
N ALA A 84 -13.28 11.32 9.44
CA ALA A 84 -12.38 10.69 10.40
C ALA A 84 -11.21 11.61 10.75
N ARG A 85 -10.83 11.63 12.03
CA ARG A 85 -9.70 12.41 12.55
C ARG A 85 -8.49 11.56 12.95
N ASN A 86 -8.61 10.25 12.86
CA ASN A 86 -7.53 9.29 13.10
C ASN A 86 -7.74 8.05 12.23
N ALA A 87 -6.69 7.22 12.12
CA ALA A 87 -6.71 6.02 11.27
C ALA A 87 -7.74 4.97 11.71
N ARG A 88 -7.99 4.87 13.02
CA ARG A 88 -8.98 3.93 13.58
C ARG A 88 -10.40 4.27 13.12
N ASP A 89 -10.77 5.54 13.16
CA ASP A 89 -12.09 5.98 12.69
C ASP A 89 -12.20 5.86 11.17
N TYR A 90 -11.10 6.16 10.45
CA TYR A 90 -11.05 6.03 9.00
C TYR A 90 -11.27 4.58 8.53
N ARG A 91 -10.83 3.60 9.31
CA ARG A 91 -11.01 2.17 9.03
C ARG A 91 -12.48 1.83 8.75
N VAL A 92 -13.41 2.40 9.51
CA VAL A 92 -14.85 2.16 9.33
C VAL A 92 -15.36 2.72 8.00
N TYR A 93 -14.88 3.90 7.58
CA TYR A 93 -15.23 4.49 6.28
C TYR A 93 -14.71 3.63 5.12
N ALA A 94 -13.45 3.20 5.20
CA ALA A 94 -12.84 2.38 4.18
C ALA A 94 -13.51 0.99 4.06
N ALA A 95 -13.79 0.34 5.19
CA ALA A 95 -14.49 -0.94 5.23
C ALA A 95 -15.91 -0.86 4.65
N LYS A 96 -16.68 0.17 5.01
CA LYS A 96 -18.01 0.41 4.44
C LYS A 96 -17.95 0.64 2.93
N HIS A 97 -16.98 1.38 2.47
CA HIS A 97 -16.77 1.64 1.05
C HIS A 97 -16.50 0.33 0.28
N LEU A 98 -15.62 -0.53 0.81
CA LEU A 98 -15.36 -1.86 0.25
C LEU A 98 -16.64 -2.72 0.20
N TYR A 99 -17.45 -2.70 1.26
CA TYR A 99 -18.71 -3.45 1.31
C TYR A 99 -19.70 -2.95 0.27
N GLN A 100 -19.83 -1.63 0.08
CA GLN A 100 -20.72 -1.05 -0.94
C GLN A 100 -20.35 -1.50 -2.35
N LEU A 101 -19.05 -1.57 -2.66
CA LEU A 101 -18.57 -1.96 -3.98
C LEU A 101 -18.56 -3.48 -4.21
N ASN A 102 -18.56 -4.27 -3.12
CA ASN A 102 -18.43 -5.72 -3.18
C ASN A 102 -19.62 -6.47 -2.57
N GLY A 103 -20.80 -5.87 -2.54
CA GLY A 103 -21.97 -6.42 -1.82
C GLY A 103 -22.34 -7.86 -2.17
N ALA A 104 -22.15 -8.28 -3.44
CA ALA A 104 -22.37 -9.65 -3.89
C ALA A 104 -21.34 -10.66 -3.35
N ARG A 105 -20.17 -10.17 -2.91
CA ARG A 105 -19.05 -10.98 -2.39
C ARG A 105 -18.93 -10.94 -0.87
N ILE A 106 -19.76 -10.15 -0.21
CA ILE A 106 -19.77 -10.13 1.26
C ILE A 106 -20.48 -11.39 1.75
N PHE A 107 -19.82 -12.14 2.63
CA PHE A 107 -20.43 -13.29 3.29
C PHE A 107 -21.55 -12.80 4.20
N LYS A 108 -22.73 -13.41 4.10
CA LYS A 108 -23.92 -13.04 4.87
C LYS A 108 -23.98 -13.85 6.16
N GLY A 109 -24.27 -13.18 7.26
CA GLY A 109 -24.36 -13.81 8.58
C GLY A 109 -23.00 -14.08 9.20
N ARG A 110 -22.99 -14.85 10.28
CA ARG A 110 -21.76 -15.20 11.00
C ARG A 110 -20.86 -16.10 10.16
N MET A 111 -19.56 -15.85 10.21
CA MET A 111 -18.58 -16.68 9.51
C MET A 111 -18.46 -18.06 10.18
N PRO A 112 -18.23 -19.13 9.41
CA PRO A 112 -17.99 -20.45 9.99
C PRO A 112 -16.67 -20.48 10.78
N PRO A 113 -16.49 -21.42 11.73
CA PRO A 113 -15.31 -21.47 12.57
C PRO A 113 -14.01 -21.77 11.80
N MET A 114 -14.13 -22.40 10.63
CA MET A 114 -12.99 -22.66 9.76
C MET A 114 -13.04 -21.79 8.52
N LEU A 115 -12.15 -20.82 8.46
CA LEU A 115 -11.95 -19.95 7.31
C LEU A 115 -10.90 -20.53 6.36
N TYR A 116 -11.09 -20.29 5.07
CA TYR A 116 -10.13 -20.71 4.05
C TYR A 116 -8.82 -19.90 4.15
N ALA A 117 -8.94 -18.59 4.37
CA ALA A 117 -7.77 -17.74 4.60
C ALA A 117 -8.10 -16.59 5.55
N VAL A 118 -7.11 -16.19 6.34
CA VAL A 118 -7.15 -15.00 7.20
C VAL A 118 -5.86 -14.22 6.98
N GLY A 119 -5.98 -12.94 6.65
CA GLY A 119 -4.82 -12.08 6.43
C GLY A 119 -5.05 -10.66 6.92
N VAL A 120 -3.97 -9.94 7.20
CA VAL A 120 -3.99 -8.53 7.58
C VAL A 120 -3.27 -7.74 6.51
N LEU A 121 -3.96 -6.79 5.90
CA LEU A 121 -3.43 -5.95 4.83
C LEU A 121 -3.48 -4.48 5.25
N ASP A 122 -2.35 -3.81 5.10
CA ASP A 122 -2.21 -2.37 5.18
C ASP A 122 -2.35 -1.75 3.78
N VAL A 123 -3.13 -0.69 3.68
CA VAL A 123 -3.39 0.05 2.46
C VAL A 123 -3.09 1.51 2.70
N GLU A 124 -2.08 2.05 2.03
CA GLU A 124 -1.78 3.48 2.07
C GLU A 124 -2.69 4.22 1.10
N ILE A 125 -3.43 5.20 1.63
CA ILE A 125 -4.40 6.02 0.90
C ILE A 125 -3.96 7.47 0.98
N ASP A 126 -3.87 8.12 -0.16
CA ASP A 126 -3.49 9.52 -0.27
C ASP A 126 -4.66 10.49 -0.04
N LYS A 127 -4.36 11.78 -0.13
CA LYS A 127 -5.33 12.88 0.05
C LYS A 127 -6.41 12.95 -1.05
N GLN A 128 -6.27 12.19 -2.12
CA GLN A 128 -7.26 12.05 -3.19
C GLN A 128 -8.05 10.74 -3.09
N GLY A 129 -7.80 9.90 -2.07
CA GLY A 129 -8.43 8.60 -1.92
C GLY A 129 -7.79 7.51 -2.76
N GLN A 130 -6.63 7.76 -3.40
CA GLN A 130 -5.96 6.77 -4.22
C GLN A 130 -5.11 5.82 -3.38
N VAL A 131 -5.08 4.55 -3.77
CA VAL A 131 -4.20 3.54 -3.17
C VAL A 131 -2.79 3.71 -3.71
N THR A 132 -1.87 4.14 -2.86
CA THR A 132 -0.47 4.34 -3.23
C THR A 132 0.38 3.10 -2.98
N ARG A 133 0.05 2.32 -1.94
CA ARG A 133 0.80 1.12 -1.58
C ARG A 133 -0.11 0.12 -0.87
N THR A 134 0.21 -1.16 -1.01
CA THR A 134 -0.34 -2.26 -0.22
C THR A 134 0.79 -3.04 0.43
N GLN A 135 0.61 -3.45 1.68
CA GLN A 135 1.61 -4.23 2.41
C GLN A 135 0.92 -5.24 3.32
N TRP A 136 1.30 -6.51 3.19
CA TRP A 136 0.83 -7.55 4.08
C TRP A 136 1.52 -7.46 5.43
N VAL A 137 0.73 -7.24 6.50
CA VAL A 137 1.19 -7.38 7.88
C VAL A 137 1.20 -8.87 8.26
N ARG A 138 0.16 -9.58 7.82
CA ARG A 138 0.06 -11.03 7.93
C ARG A 138 -0.50 -11.60 6.64
N ALA A 139 0.33 -12.29 5.89
CA ALA A 139 -0.06 -12.90 4.63
C ALA A 139 -0.56 -14.33 4.83
N PRO A 140 -1.69 -14.75 4.23
CA PRO A 140 -2.11 -16.15 4.19
C PRO A 140 -1.30 -16.92 3.13
N GLY A 141 -0.05 -17.25 3.45
CA GLY A 141 0.92 -17.82 2.49
C GLY A 141 0.50 -19.14 1.84
N HIS A 142 -0.46 -19.87 2.45
CA HIS A 142 -1.04 -21.08 1.87
C HIS A 142 -2.08 -20.81 0.76
N ALA A 143 -2.52 -19.56 0.60
CA ALA A 143 -3.56 -19.15 -0.35
C ALA A 143 -3.12 -17.92 -1.19
N PRO A 144 -2.09 -18.04 -2.04
CA PRO A 144 -1.56 -16.92 -2.81
C PRO A 144 -2.58 -16.34 -3.81
N GLU A 145 -3.54 -17.12 -4.27
CA GLU A 145 -4.65 -16.68 -5.12
C GLU A 145 -5.57 -15.72 -4.36
N VAL A 146 -5.84 -15.98 -3.07
CA VAL A 146 -6.64 -15.09 -2.20
C VAL A 146 -5.91 -13.77 -1.99
N MET A 147 -4.58 -13.81 -1.77
CA MET A 147 -3.78 -12.59 -1.64
C MET A 147 -3.91 -11.69 -2.87
N ARG A 148 -3.76 -12.26 -4.07
CA ARG A 148 -3.91 -11.49 -5.32
C ARG A 148 -5.32 -10.93 -5.49
N GLU A 149 -6.35 -11.70 -5.12
CA GLU A 149 -7.73 -11.27 -5.24
C GLU A 149 -8.06 -10.14 -4.24
N ILE A 150 -7.55 -10.20 -3.02
CA ILE A 150 -7.68 -9.12 -2.02
C ILE A 150 -6.99 -7.85 -2.51
N GLU A 151 -5.75 -7.94 -2.97
CA GLU A 151 -5.02 -6.77 -3.49
C GLU A 151 -5.72 -6.14 -4.69
N LYS A 152 -6.23 -6.97 -5.61
CA LYS A 152 -7.03 -6.51 -6.73
C LYS A 152 -8.31 -5.80 -6.27
N THR A 153 -9.05 -6.39 -5.33
CA THR A 153 -10.28 -5.83 -4.76
C THR A 153 -10.02 -4.46 -4.14
N VAL A 154 -8.94 -4.35 -3.36
CA VAL A 154 -8.52 -3.09 -2.73
C VAL A 154 -8.17 -2.01 -3.76
N ARG A 155 -7.40 -2.35 -4.79
CA ARG A 155 -7.02 -1.39 -5.84
C ARG A 155 -8.19 -0.95 -6.69
N GLN A 156 -9.11 -1.85 -7.00
CA GLN A 156 -10.33 -1.55 -7.76
C GLN A 156 -11.33 -0.70 -6.98
N ALA A 157 -11.25 -0.69 -5.66
CA ALA A 157 -12.09 0.15 -4.82
C ALA A 157 -11.66 1.62 -4.77
N ALA A 158 -10.51 1.97 -5.33
CA ALA A 158 -10.10 3.37 -5.42
C ALA A 158 -11.00 4.15 -6.41
N PRO A 159 -11.34 5.42 -6.11
CA PRO A 159 -10.91 6.18 -4.95
C PRO A 159 -11.72 5.88 -3.68
N TYR A 160 -11.01 5.75 -2.57
CA TYR A 160 -11.61 5.64 -1.22
C TYR A 160 -12.13 6.98 -0.72
N PRO A 161 -12.97 7.00 0.34
CA PRO A 161 -13.40 8.24 0.96
C PRO A 161 -12.21 9.13 1.32
N VAL A 162 -12.23 10.37 0.81
CA VAL A 162 -11.11 11.31 0.95
C VAL A 162 -10.84 11.61 2.42
N PRO A 163 -9.63 11.38 2.95
CA PRO A 163 -9.29 11.60 4.36
C PRO A 163 -8.97 13.08 4.62
N VAL A 164 -9.96 13.96 4.56
CA VAL A 164 -9.78 15.43 4.56
C VAL A 164 -9.05 15.97 5.80
N HIS A 165 -9.16 15.31 6.95
CA HIS A 165 -8.49 15.73 8.20
C HIS A 165 -7.13 15.05 8.41
N LEU A 166 -6.80 14.02 7.62
CA LEU A 166 -5.59 13.21 7.79
C LEU A 166 -4.58 13.44 6.66
N GLY A 167 -5.06 13.93 5.51
CA GLY A 167 -4.27 14.11 4.30
C GLY A 167 -3.83 12.79 3.67
N LYS A 168 -3.14 11.94 4.43
CA LYS A 168 -2.74 10.58 4.06
C LYS A 168 -3.03 9.66 5.24
N VAL A 169 -3.45 8.43 4.97
CA VAL A 169 -3.78 7.46 6.02
C VAL A 169 -3.38 6.04 5.61
N VAL A 170 -3.01 5.23 6.59
CA VAL A 170 -2.89 3.78 6.44
C VAL A 170 -4.18 3.15 6.96
N TYR A 171 -4.89 2.48 6.07
CA TYR A 171 -6.05 1.66 6.37
C TYR A 171 -5.60 0.22 6.56
N SER A 172 -5.77 -0.32 7.75
CA SER A 172 -5.43 -1.70 8.08
C SER A 172 -6.68 -2.49 8.45
N ASP A 173 -6.89 -3.66 7.84
CA ASP A 173 -8.00 -4.54 8.20
C ASP A 173 -7.65 -6.02 8.10
N VAL A 174 -8.40 -6.85 8.85
CA VAL A 174 -8.31 -8.30 8.76
C VAL A 174 -9.34 -8.80 7.75
N TRP A 175 -8.86 -9.54 6.78
CA TRP A 175 -9.67 -10.19 5.76
C TRP A 175 -10.00 -11.61 6.19
N LEU A 176 -11.28 -11.87 6.42
CA LEU A 176 -11.82 -13.18 6.76
C LEU A 176 -12.39 -13.79 5.48
N TRP A 177 -11.71 -14.78 4.91
CA TRP A 177 -12.01 -15.32 3.59
C TRP A 177 -12.60 -16.72 3.68
N HIS A 178 -13.81 -16.89 3.13
CA HIS A 178 -14.49 -18.17 3.05
C HIS A 178 -14.12 -18.92 1.76
N LYS A 179 -14.22 -20.25 1.78
CA LYS A 179 -13.94 -21.11 0.62
C LYS A 179 -14.81 -20.86 -0.62
N SER A 180 -15.95 -20.20 -0.45
CA SER A 180 -16.83 -19.79 -1.57
C SER A 180 -16.27 -18.58 -2.36
N GLY A 181 -15.21 -17.93 -1.92
CA GLY A 181 -14.72 -16.67 -2.46
C GLY A 181 -15.38 -15.42 -1.86
N ASN A 182 -16.33 -15.61 -0.94
CA ASN A 182 -16.92 -14.51 -0.17
C ASN A 182 -16.04 -14.18 1.04
N PHE A 183 -16.14 -12.94 1.52
CA PHE A 183 -15.32 -12.47 2.62
C PHE A 183 -16.10 -11.56 3.58
N GLN A 184 -15.54 -11.37 4.75
CA GLN A 184 -15.85 -10.25 5.65
C GLN A 184 -14.56 -9.53 6.04
N LEU A 185 -14.71 -8.27 6.44
CA LEU A 185 -13.65 -7.49 7.10
C LEU A 185 -13.94 -7.48 8.60
N ASP A 186 -12.90 -7.67 9.41
CA ASP A 186 -13.05 -7.68 10.88
C ASP A 186 -13.73 -6.41 11.42
N THR A 187 -13.45 -5.27 10.78
CA THR A 187 -14.09 -3.98 11.12
C THR A 187 -15.63 -4.03 11.05
N LEU A 188 -16.21 -4.85 10.19
CA LEU A 188 -17.66 -4.96 9.94
C LEU A 188 -18.16 -6.39 10.02
N THR A 189 -17.43 -7.29 10.67
CA THR A 189 -17.81 -8.69 10.80
C THR A 189 -19.08 -8.87 11.66
N GLU A 190 -19.88 -9.85 11.31
CA GLU A 190 -21.01 -10.32 12.13
C GLU A 190 -20.58 -11.37 13.17
N GLY A 191 -19.26 -11.62 13.26
CA GLY A 191 -18.65 -12.62 14.15
C GLY A 191 -18.47 -13.98 13.50
N GLN A 192 -18.02 -14.94 14.32
CA GLN A 192 -17.87 -16.35 13.96
C GLN A 192 -18.74 -17.24 14.85
N ASP A 193 -19.12 -18.40 14.36
CA ASP A 193 -19.84 -19.44 15.13
C ASP A 193 -18.88 -20.22 16.02
#